data_9b20e5e580b07452789ec654ffb3c846
#
_entry.id   9b20e5e580b07452789ec654ffb3c846
#
_cell.length_a   1.000
_cell.length_b   1.000
_cell.length_c   1.000
_cell.angle_alpha   90.00
_cell.angle_beta   90.00
_cell.angle_gamma   90.00
#
_symmetry.space_group_name_H-M   'P 1'
#
loop_
_entity.id
_entity.type
_entity.pdbx_description
1 polymer ?
#
loop_
_entity_poly.entity_id
_entity_poly.type
_entity_poly.pdbx_seq_one_letter_code
_entity_poly.pdbx_strand_id
1 'polypeptide(L)'
;MNQIDINDSHYAEDELHEECGVFGVYDFDGNDVSSTIYYGLFALQHRGQESCGIAVSDTEGPKGKVLSYKDMGLVNEVFNPEKLEKLNGNIGVGHVRYSTAGSSSRENAQPLVLNYVKGTLGMAHNGNHLNAVELREELSYTGAIFQTTIDSEVIAYLIARERLNVPTVEGAVLNAMKKIKGAYSLIVMSPRKLIGARDPFGFKPLCIGKRDNAYFLSSETCALDTVGAEFVRDVEPGEVVTITKDGIKSDKSLCQKNTARCIFEYIYFARPDSKIDGMGVYESRINAGRILAKTHPVEADIVVGVPESGNPAALGFSMESGIPYGNAFIKNNYVGRTFIKPKQEQRESSVKVKLNVLKEAVAGKRVVMIDDSIVRGTTSARIVNLLKAAGAKEVHVRISSPAFLHPCYFGTDIPSEDQLIASGHSVDEICEIIGADSLGYLEVDKLSEMICGQTGYCDACFTGNYPIEPPKIDIRGEMG
;
A
#
# COMPACT_ATOMS: atom_id res chain seq x y z
N MET A 1 -38.58 7.09 -8.50
CA MET A 1 -37.53 7.97 -7.97
C MET A 1 -37.33 7.57 -6.53
N ASN A 2 -36.48 6.59 -6.26
CA ASN A 2 -36.12 6.23 -4.90
C ASN A 2 -34.90 7.09 -4.53
N GLN A 3 -35.14 8.08 -3.66
CA GLN A 3 -34.07 8.72 -2.95
C GLN A 3 -33.34 7.62 -2.17
N ILE A 4 -32.06 7.41 -2.49
CA ILE A 4 -31.17 6.58 -1.66
C ILE A 4 -31.08 7.33 -0.33
N ASP A 5 -31.57 6.68 0.72
CA ASP A 5 -31.59 7.25 2.07
C ASP A 5 -30.14 7.25 2.59
N ILE A 6 -29.50 8.41 2.54
CA ILE A 6 -28.09 8.63 2.95
C ILE A 6 -27.90 8.33 4.47
N ASN A 7 -28.94 7.93 5.15
CA ASN A 7 -28.97 7.62 6.59
C ASN A 7 -28.86 6.14 6.94
N ASP A 8 -28.63 5.24 5.97
CA ASP A 8 -28.57 3.83 6.27
C ASP A 8 -27.21 3.44 6.89
N SER A 9 -27.25 2.79 8.03
CA SER A 9 -26.17 2.57 9.01
C SER A 9 -25.10 1.56 8.58
N HIS A 10 -24.99 1.23 7.28
CA HIS A 10 -24.06 0.23 6.74
C HIS A 10 -22.93 0.80 5.87
N TYR A 11 -22.80 2.12 5.76
CA TYR A 11 -21.70 2.70 4.97
C TYR A 11 -20.40 2.73 5.79
N ALA A 12 -19.59 1.70 5.62
CA ALA A 12 -18.17 1.74 5.92
C ALA A 12 -17.50 2.86 5.13
N GLU A 13 -16.41 3.43 5.65
CA GLU A 13 -15.69 4.53 5.00
C GLU A 13 -15.37 4.19 3.53
N ASP A 14 -15.67 5.12 2.61
CA ASP A 14 -15.48 4.99 1.16
C ASP A 14 -14.03 5.35 0.76
N GLU A 15 -13.12 5.33 1.70
CA GLU A 15 -11.71 5.52 1.43
C GLU A 15 -11.08 4.17 1.05
N LEU A 16 -10.35 4.13 -0.07
CA LEU A 16 -9.45 3.03 -0.37
C LEU A 16 -8.46 2.90 0.77
N HIS A 17 -8.38 1.70 1.29
CA HIS A 17 -7.50 1.42 2.41
C HIS A 17 -6.14 0.98 1.91
N GLU A 18 -5.13 1.42 2.64
CA GLU A 18 -3.73 1.39 2.28
C GLU A 18 -3.14 -0.02 2.42
N GLU A 19 -2.03 -0.24 1.74
CA GLU A 19 -1.27 -1.48 1.78
C GLU A 19 -0.18 -1.41 2.85
N CYS A 20 0.29 -2.58 3.33
CA CYS A 20 1.39 -2.68 4.29
C CYS A 20 2.71 -2.09 3.75
N GLY A 21 3.60 -1.66 4.66
CA GLY A 21 4.97 -1.26 4.37
C GLY A 21 5.99 -2.11 5.10
N VAL A 22 7.04 -2.52 4.38
CA VAL A 22 8.16 -3.31 4.92
C VAL A 22 9.46 -2.53 4.82
N PHE A 23 10.29 -2.63 5.86
CA PHE A 23 11.62 -2.02 5.92
C PHE A 23 12.60 -2.94 6.61
N GLY A 24 13.80 -3.11 6.06
CA GLY A 24 14.86 -3.93 6.66
C GLY A 24 16.21 -3.27 6.50
N VAL A 25 17.12 -3.51 7.45
CA VAL A 25 18.48 -3.00 7.40
C VAL A 25 19.46 -3.98 8.02
N TYR A 26 20.65 -4.04 7.44
CA TYR A 26 21.81 -4.74 7.98
C TYR A 26 23.03 -3.82 7.92
N ASP A 27 23.50 -3.40 9.10
CA ASP A 27 24.70 -2.59 9.28
C ASP A 27 25.89 -3.51 9.61
N PHE A 28 26.92 -3.48 8.77
CA PHE A 28 28.08 -4.38 8.90
C PHE A 28 29.15 -3.83 9.87
N ASP A 29 29.06 -2.54 10.22
CA ASP A 29 29.93 -1.93 11.22
C ASP A 29 29.45 -2.20 12.66
N GLY A 30 28.29 -2.85 12.81
CA GLY A 30 27.74 -3.24 14.11
C GLY A 30 26.96 -2.13 14.80
N ASN A 31 26.60 -1.04 14.11
CA ASN A 31 25.80 0.02 14.69
C ASN A 31 24.35 -0.44 14.91
N ASP A 32 23.72 0.08 15.97
CA ASP A 32 22.30 -0.16 16.23
C ASP A 32 21.41 0.40 15.12
N VAL A 33 20.44 -0.41 14.69
CA VAL A 33 19.55 -0.08 13.57
C VAL A 33 18.11 0.24 13.99
N SER A 34 17.76 0.13 15.27
CA SER A 34 16.39 0.31 15.75
C SER A 34 15.81 1.69 15.39
N SER A 35 16.59 2.75 15.63
CA SER A 35 16.21 4.12 15.26
C SER A 35 16.12 4.31 13.73
N THR A 36 17.00 3.68 12.98
CA THR A 36 16.96 3.72 11.51
C THR A 36 15.68 3.06 10.97
N ILE A 37 15.29 1.91 11.53
CA ILE A 37 14.03 1.23 11.18
C ILE A 37 12.83 2.09 11.57
N TYR A 38 12.85 2.71 12.76
CA TYR A 38 11.80 3.63 13.18
C TYR A 38 11.55 4.74 12.15
N TYR A 39 12.60 5.43 11.67
CA TYR A 39 12.46 6.49 10.67
C TYR A 39 12.03 5.94 9.30
N GLY A 40 12.52 4.77 8.89
CA GLY A 40 12.07 4.09 7.69
C GLY A 40 10.57 3.75 7.73
N LEU A 41 10.09 3.22 8.85
CA LEU A 41 8.66 2.94 9.06
C LEU A 41 7.82 4.21 9.14
N PHE A 42 8.34 5.26 9.78
CA PHE A 42 7.65 6.55 9.83
C PHE A 42 7.46 7.15 8.44
N ALA A 43 8.44 7.00 7.55
CA ALA A 43 8.33 7.40 6.14
C ALA A 43 7.31 6.55 5.37
N LEU A 44 7.10 5.28 5.76
CA LEU A 44 6.13 4.36 5.17
C LEU A 44 4.76 4.37 5.88
N GLN A 45 4.53 5.29 6.84
CA GLN A 45 3.29 5.32 7.64
C GLN A 45 2.02 5.48 6.80
N HIS A 46 2.12 6.10 5.62
CA HIS A 46 1.01 6.22 4.68
C HIS A 46 0.51 4.86 4.18
N ARG A 47 1.36 3.82 4.17
CA ARG A 47 1.00 2.45 3.75
C ARG A 47 0.29 1.65 4.83
N GLY A 48 0.49 1.96 6.11
CA GLY A 48 -0.15 1.21 7.19
C GLY A 48 -0.28 2.05 8.46
N GLN A 49 -1.50 2.17 9.00
CA GLN A 49 -1.80 3.03 10.15
C GLN A 49 -2.47 2.27 11.31
N GLU A 50 -2.65 0.95 11.18
CA GLU A 50 -3.33 0.13 12.17
C GLU A 50 -2.39 -0.37 13.27
N SER A 51 -1.26 -0.91 12.86
CA SER A 51 -0.26 -1.43 13.79
C SER A 51 1.14 -1.34 13.19
N CYS A 52 2.15 -1.40 14.03
CA CYS A 52 3.54 -1.44 13.58
C CYS A 52 4.41 -2.25 14.54
N GLY A 53 5.60 -2.62 14.06
CA GLY A 53 6.55 -3.37 14.86
C GLY A 53 7.96 -3.35 14.30
N ILE A 54 8.92 -3.65 15.17
CA ILE A 54 10.34 -3.74 14.86
C ILE A 54 10.88 -5.03 15.51
N ALA A 55 11.71 -5.77 14.77
CA ALA A 55 12.52 -6.88 15.28
C ALA A 55 13.97 -6.68 14.87
N VAL A 56 14.89 -6.89 15.82
CA VAL A 56 16.33 -6.70 15.62
C VAL A 56 17.15 -7.86 16.19
N SER A 57 18.37 -8.04 15.69
CA SER A 57 19.37 -8.98 16.25
C SER A 57 20.75 -8.35 16.25
N ASP A 58 21.54 -8.70 17.25
CA ASP A 58 22.94 -8.29 17.39
C ASP A 58 23.93 -9.12 16.56
N THR A 59 23.46 -10.11 15.83
CA THR A 59 24.25 -11.07 15.05
C THR A 59 25.23 -11.94 15.86
N GLU A 60 25.24 -11.84 17.18
CA GLU A 60 26.15 -12.54 18.08
C GLU A 60 25.61 -13.91 18.52
N GLY A 61 26.51 -14.73 19.08
CA GLY A 61 26.21 -16.05 19.62
C GLY A 61 25.84 -17.13 18.60
N PRO A 62 25.79 -18.40 19.02
CA PRO A 62 25.61 -19.54 18.09
C PRO A 62 24.21 -19.62 17.48
N LYS A 63 23.18 -19.12 18.18
CA LYS A 63 21.80 -19.11 17.67
C LYS A 63 21.30 -17.70 17.35
N GLY A 64 22.01 -16.64 17.79
CA GLY A 64 21.58 -15.27 17.77
C GLY A 64 20.35 -15.04 18.68
N LYS A 65 20.12 -13.80 19.07
CA LYS A 65 18.94 -13.39 19.82
C LYS A 65 18.18 -12.37 19.00
N VAL A 66 16.87 -12.57 18.83
CA VAL A 66 15.99 -11.58 18.21
C VAL A 66 15.16 -10.92 19.30
N LEU A 67 15.26 -9.60 19.38
CA LEU A 67 14.41 -8.75 20.20
C LEU A 67 13.34 -8.14 19.31
N SER A 68 12.10 -8.08 19.78
CA SER A 68 11.02 -7.48 19.02
C SER A 68 10.03 -6.75 19.92
N TYR A 69 9.45 -5.71 19.38
CA TYR A 69 8.29 -5.03 19.95
C TYR A 69 7.31 -4.67 18.81
N LYS A 70 6.03 -4.90 19.05
CA LYS A 70 4.95 -4.57 18.11
C LYS A 70 3.69 -4.23 18.90
N ASP A 71 2.89 -3.31 18.38
CA ASP A 71 1.62 -2.92 18.99
C ASP A 71 0.67 -2.29 17.98
N MET A 72 -0.58 -2.06 18.40
CA MET A 72 -1.57 -1.30 17.65
C MET A 72 -1.26 0.19 17.74
N GLY A 73 -1.43 0.92 16.66
CA GLY A 73 -1.23 2.37 16.56
C GLY A 73 -0.14 2.78 15.58
N LEU A 74 0.04 4.09 15.46
CA LEU A 74 1.04 4.71 14.59
C LEU A 74 2.46 4.50 15.14
N VAL A 75 3.45 4.60 14.27
CA VAL A 75 4.87 4.40 14.64
C VAL A 75 5.31 5.28 15.82
N ASN A 76 4.90 6.55 15.81
CA ASN A 76 5.23 7.51 16.88
C ASN A 76 4.39 7.33 18.17
N GLU A 77 3.30 6.57 18.11
CA GLU A 77 2.50 6.20 19.28
C GLU A 77 3.02 4.92 19.93
N VAL A 78 3.41 3.96 19.10
CA VAL A 78 3.90 2.65 19.54
C VAL A 78 5.33 2.75 20.07
N PHE A 79 6.20 3.50 19.41
CA PHE A 79 7.62 3.61 19.77
C PHE A 79 7.96 4.95 20.44
N ASN A 80 8.74 4.88 21.49
CA ASN A 80 9.37 6.00 22.15
C ASN A 80 10.87 5.68 22.38
N PRO A 81 11.71 6.64 22.80
CA PRO A 81 13.14 6.42 22.99
C PRO A 81 13.45 5.22 23.90
N GLU A 82 12.72 5.07 25.02
CA GLU A 82 12.93 3.97 25.97
C GLU A 82 12.68 2.58 25.36
N LYS A 83 11.68 2.46 24.46
CA LYS A 83 11.39 1.20 23.76
C LYS A 83 12.44 0.91 22.69
N LEU A 84 12.90 1.94 21.98
CA LEU A 84 13.93 1.78 20.95
C LEU A 84 15.28 1.39 21.58
N GLU A 85 15.68 1.95 22.69
CA GLU A 85 16.90 1.57 23.42
C GLU A 85 16.92 0.09 23.85
N LYS A 86 15.75 -0.52 24.06
CA LYS A 86 15.62 -1.95 24.37
C LYS A 86 15.75 -2.86 23.15
N LEU A 87 15.64 -2.28 21.94
CA LEU A 87 15.74 -2.99 20.67
C LEU A 87 17.15 -2.78 20.07
N ASN A 88 18.16 -3.29 20.73
CA ASN A 88 19.54 -3.14 20.27
C ASN A 88 19.94 -4.28 19.32
N GLY A 89 20.47 -3.92 18.15
CA GLY A 89 20.95 -4.86 17.15
C GLY A 89 21.38 -4.16 15.87
N ASN A 90 22.23 -4.82 15.09
CA ASN A 90 22.79 -4.29 13.85
C ASN A 90 22.14 -4.86 12.59
N ILE A 91 21.18 -5.77 12.74
CA ILE A 91 20.30 -6.26 11.68
C ILE A 91 18.86 -6.21 12.19
N GLY A 92 17.92 -5.78 11.35
CA GLY A 92 16.54 -5.73 11.78
C GLY A 92 15.54 -5.59 10.62
N VAL A 93 14.28 -5.81 10.98
CA VAL A 93 13.12 -5.69 10.09
C VAL A 93 11.99 -4.96 10.81
N GLY A 94 11.30 -4.11 10.09
CA GLY A 94 10.14 -3.38 10.56
C GLY A 94 8.96 -3.52 9.61
N HIS A 95 7.77 -3.25 10.14
CA HIS A 95 6.51 -3.33 9.42
C HIS A 95 5.53 -2.27 9.89
N VAL A 96 4.78 -1.69 8.96
CA VAL A 96 3.55 -0.94 9.20
C VAL A 96 2.41 -1.67 8.53
N ARG A 97 1.34 -1.93 9.28
CA ARG A 97 0.22 -2.77 8.83
C ARG A 97 -1.01 -1.94 8.54
N TYR A 98 -1.66 -2.30 7.43
CA TYR A 98 -3.08 -2.13 7.22
C TYR A 98 -3.74 -3.52 7.10
N SER A 99 -4.95 -3.68 7.65
CA SER A 99 -5.62 -4.99 7.73
C SER A 99 -6.34 -5.30 6.42
N THR A 100 -5.72 -6.09 5.57
CA THR A 100 -6.37 -6.68 4.37
C THR A 100 -6.88 -8.10 4.64
N ALA A 101 -6.24 -8.81 5.58
CA ALA A 101 -6.61 -10.16 6.00
C ALA A 101 -6.40 -10.32 7.51
N GLY A 102 -7.32 -11.04 8.17
CA GLY A 102 -7.29 -11.28 9.61
C GLY A 102 -7.81 -10.11 10.46
N SER A 103 -8.08 -10.38 11.73
CA SER A 103 -8.62 -9.38 12.66
C SER A 103 -7.62 -8.26 12.97
N SER A 104 -8.16 -7.07 13.32
CA SER A 104 -7.38 -5.95 13.84
C SER A 104 -7.03 -6.21 15.30
N SER A 105 -5.89 -6.88 15.52
CA SER A 105 -5.41 -7.26 16.85
C SER A 105 -3.88 -7.21 16.92
N ARG A 106 -3.35 -7.06 18.13
CA ARG A 106 -1.90 -7.01 18.37
C ARG A 106 -1.17 -8.28 17.94
N GLU A 107 -1.82 -9.44 18.05
CA GLU A 107 -1.27 -10.73 17.63
C GLU A 107 -0.94 -10.72 16.14
N ASN A 108 -1.80 -10.08 15.34
CA ASN A 108 -1.68 -9.93 13.90
C ASN A 108 -0.71 -8.83 13.44
N ALA A 109 -0.23 -7.99 14.37
CA ALA A 109 0.84 -7.04 14.04
C ALA A 109 2.13 -7.78 13.63
N GLN A 110 2.88 -7.17 12.72
CA GLN A 110 4.15 -7.69 12.24
C GLN A 110 5.32 -6.78 12.68
N PRO A 111 6.59 -7.26 12.71
CA PRO A 111 7.07 -8.55 12.18
C PRO A 111 6.61 -9.75 12.99
N LEU A 112 6.46 -10.89 12.31
CA LEU A 112 6.34 -12.19 12.96
C LEU A 112 7.73 -12.67 13.37
N VAL A 113 7.87 -13.07 14.64
CA VAL A 113 9.11 -13.65 15.16
C VAL A 113 8.85 -15.07 15.64
N LEU A 114 9.43 -16.04 14.98
CA LEU A 114 9.24 -17.46 15.22
C LEU A 114 10.54 -18.13 15.68
N ASN A 115 10.43 -18.90 16.77
CA ASN A 115 11.51 -19.74 17.23
C ASN A 115 11.26 -21.19 16.79
N TYR A 116 12.23 -21.78 16.13
CA TYR A 116 12.13 -23.16 15.65
C TYR A 116 13.49 -23.89 15.80
N VAL A 117 13.55 -25.17 15.44
CA VAL A 117 14.72 -26.01 15.69
C VAL A 117 16.05 -25.50 15.08
N LYS A 118 15.99 -24.69 14.00
CA LYS A 118 17.18 -24.10 13.35
C LYS A 118 17.54 -22.70 13.87
N GLY A 119 16.77 -22.14 14.80
CA GLY A 119 17.01 -20.80 15.38
C GLY A 119 15.78 -19.92 15.36
N THR A 120 15.99 -18.62 15.17
CA THR A 120 14.92 -17.63 15.14
C THR A 120 14.78 -17.06 13.73
N LEU A 121 13.56 -16.81 13.32
CA LEU A 121 13.16 -16.17 12.06
C LEU A 121 12.32 -14.96 12.38
N GLY A 122 12.66 -13.79 11.84
CA GLY A 122 11.81 -12.61 11.80
C GLY A 122 11.30 -12.39 10.36
N MET A 123 10.03 -12.01 10.18
CA MET A 123 9.47 -11.79 8.86
C MET A 123 8.48 -10.63 8.86
N ALA A 124 8.58 -9.79 7.83
CA ALA A 124 7.60 -8.78 7.45
C ALA A 124 7.10 -9.06 6.02
N HIS A 125 5.79 -8.92 5.83
CA HIS A 125 5.09 -9.22 4.59
C HIS A 125 4.20 -8.05 4.19
N ASN A 126 4.29 -7.63 2.94
CA ASN A 126 3.34 -6.75 2.27
C ASN A 126 2.72 -7.51 1.11
N GLY A 127 1.42 -7.72 1.14
CA GLY A 127 0.67 -8.39 0.09
C GLY A 127 -0.46 -9.26 0.59
N ASN A 128 -0.95 -10.13 -0.28
CA ASN A 128 -2.00 -11.11 0.01
C ASN A 128 -1.79 -12.35 -0.85
N HIS A 129 -1.87 -13.54 -0.26
CA HIS A 129 -1.73 -14.76 -1.04
C HIS A 129 -3.03 -15.56 -1.12
N LEU A 130 -3.37 -15.96 -2.36
CA LEU A 130 -4.67 -16.51 -2.74
C LEU A 130 -4.93 -17.91 -2.19
N ASN A 131 -3.90 -18.68 -1.92
CA ASN A 131 -3.98 -20.04 -1.41
C ASN A 131 -3.61 -20.17 0.07
N ALA A 132 -3.84 -19.10 0.85
CA ALA A 132 -3.53 -19.07 2.27
C ALA A 132 -4.29 -20.14 3.06
N VAL A 133 -5.60 -20.26 2.80
CA VAL A 133 -6.48 -21.22 3.48
C VAL A 133 -6.04 -22.66 3.22
N GLU A 134 -5.83 -23.01 1.95
CA GLU A 134 -5.38 -24.35 1.54
C GLU A 134 -4.02 -24.72 2.20
N LEU A 135 -3.08 -23.79 2.17
CA LEU A 135 -1.76 -24.01 2.76
C LEU A 135 -1.82 -24.07 4.30
N ARG A 136 -2.69 -23.30 4.92
CA ARG A 136 -2.92 -23.30 6.37
C ARG A 136 -3.48 -24.66 6.82
N GLU A 137 -4.46 -25.21 6.09
CA GLU A 137 -5.00 -26.53 6.34
C GLU A 137 -3.91 -27.61 6.18
N GLU A 138 -3.17 -27.62 5.06
CA GLU A 138 -2.08 -28.57 4.83
C GLU A 138 -1.05 -28.57 5.97
N LEU A 139 -0.65 -27.36 6.42
CA LEU A 139 0.29 -27.20 7.51
C LEU A 139 -0.30 -27.69 8.84
N SER A 140 -1.58 -27.42 9.12
CA SER A 140 -2.26 -27.86 10.34
C SER A 140 -2.32 -29.37 10.43
N TYR A 141 -2.61 -30.07 9.32
CA TYR A 141 -2.58 -31.54 9.26
C TYR A 141 -1.20 -32.12 9.56
N THR A 142 -0.13 -31.35 9.36
CA THR A 142 1.25 -31.75 9.68
C THR A 142 1.72 -31.27 11.06
N GLY A 143 0.80 -30.70 11.87
CA GLY A 143 1.06 -30.32 13.26
C GLY A 143 1.45 -28.85 13.46
N ALA A 144 1.25 -27.98 12.48
CA ALA A 144 1.43 -26.53 12.70
C ALA A 144 0.32 -25.99 13.63
N ILE A 145 0.71 -25.17 14.60
CA ILE A 145 -0.20 -24.52 15.55
C ILE A 145 -0.11 -23.02 15.30
N PHE A 146 -1.12 -22.47 14.64
CA PHE A 146 -1.18 -21.05 14.30
C PHE A 146 -1.57 -20.19 15.51
N GLN A 147 -0.92 -19.04 15.64
CA GLN A 147 -1.15 -18.08 16.71
C GLN A 147 -1.90 -16.84 16.23
N THR A 148 -1.98 -16.65 14.90
CA THR A 148 -2.56 -15.48 14.27
C THR A 148 -3.58 -15.90 13.21
N THR A 149 -4.38 -14.95 12.75
CA THR A 149 -5.35 -15.15 11.67
C THR A 149 -4.86 -14.62 10.32
N ILE A 150 -3.60 -14.13 10.24
CA ILE A 150 -3.03 -13.57 9.01
C ILE A 150 -2.39 -14.63 8.12
N ASP A 151 -2.43 -14.37 6.83
CA ASP A 151 -1.79 -15.17 5.79
C ASP A 151 -0.26 -15.23 5.92
N SER A 152 0.34 -14.17 6.44
CA SER A 152 1.79 -14.06 6.65
C SER A 152 2.35 -15.16 7.56
N GLU A 153 1.57 -15.64 8.54
CA GLU A 153 2.02 -16.74 9.41
C GLU A 153 2.15 -18.05 8.63
N VAL A 154 1.29 -18.27 7.63
CA VAL A 154 1.40 -19.43 6.72
C VAL A 154 2.72 -19.39 5.95
N ILE A 155 3.10 -18.23 5.43
CA ILE A 155 4.41 -18.05 4.76
C ILE A 155 5.58 -18.39 5.71
N ALA A 156 5.51 -17.86 6.93
CA ALA A 156 6.56 -18.09 7.93
C ALA A 156 6.70 -19.59 8.30
N TYR A 157 5.58 -20.29 8.45
CA TYR A 157 5.58 -21.75 8.67
C TYR A 157 6.11 -22.53 7.46
N LEU A 158 5.75 -22.14 6.23
CA LEU A 158 6.30 -22.74 5.01
C LEU A 158 7.83 -22.60 4.98
N ILE A 159 8.35 -21.40 5.22
CA ILE A 159 9.81 -21.16 5.26
C ILE A 159 10.46 -22.01 6.35
N ALA A 160 9.88 -22.07 7.55
CA ALA A 160 10.41 -22.88 8.65
C ALA A 160 10.43 -24.38 8.30
N ARG A 161 9.37 -24.90 7.67
CA ARG A 161 9.27 -26.30 7.18
C ARG A 161 10.28 -26.60 6.08
N GLU A 162 10.37 -25.75 5.07
CA GLU A 162 11.33 -25.91 3.97
C GLU A 162 12.78 -25.85 4.46
N ARG A 163 13.06 -25.06 5.48
CA ARG A 163 14.40 -24.95 6.10
C ARG A 163 14.88 -26.24 6.75
N LEU A 164 14.00 -27.19 7.04
CA LEU A 164 14.39 -28.53 7.49
C LEU A 164 15.00 -29.36 6.36
N ASN A 165 14.59 -29.11 5.12
CA ASN A 165 14.97 -29.89 3.94
C ASN A 165 16.13 -29.24 3.17
N VAL A 166 16.42 -27.97 3.36
CA VAL A 166 17.50 -27.24 2.66
C VAL A 166 18.48 -26.60 3.65
N PRO A 167 19.76 -26.45 3.26
CA PRO A 167 20.82 -26.01 4.17
C PRO A 167 20.76 -24.52 4.53
N THR A 168 20.01 -23.69 3.78
CA THR A 168 20.02 -22.23 3.95
C THR A 168 18.61 -21.64 4.07
N VAL A 169 18.49 -20.45 4.69
CA VAL A 169 17.18 -19.76 4.83
C VAL A 169 16.71 -19.24 3.48
N GLU A 170 17.61 -18.66 2.68
CA GLU A 170 17.29 -18.17 1.33
C GLU A 170 16.78 -19.30 0.41
N GLY A 171 17.34 -20.50 0.51
CA GLY A 171 16.82 -21.67 -0.20
C GLY A 171 15.44 -22.09 0.28
N ALA A 172 15.16 -21.93 1.59
CA ALA A 172 13.82 -22.18 2.13
C ALA A 172 12.80 -21.14 1.66
N VAL A 173 13.19 -19.87 1.60
CA VAL A 173 12.37 -18.80 1.03
C VAL A 173 12.04 -19.11 -0.43
N LEU A 174 13.05 -19.46 -1.23
CA LEU A 174 12.87 -19.82 -2.65
C LEU A 174 11.91 -21.01 -2.84
N ASN A 175 11.98 -22.03 -1.98
CA ASN A 175 11.06 -23.17 -2.02
C ASN A 175 9.65 -22.80 -1.57
N ALA A 176 9.51 -21.93 -0.58
CA ALA A 176 8.21 -21.41 -0.16
C ALA A 176 7.55 -20.61 -1.29
N MET A 177 8.30 -19.75 -2.00
CA MET A 177 7.80 -18.97 -3.14
C MET A 177 7.20 -19.83 -4.24
N LYS A 178 7.72 -21.06 -4.47
CA LYS A 178 7.15 -21.99 -5.46
C LYS A 178 5.75 -22.50 -5.09
N LYS A 179 5.36 -22.39 -3.82
CA LYS A 179 4.07 -22.89 -3.29
C LYS A 179 3.06 -21.78 -3.10
N ILE A 180 3.53 -20.57 -2.83
CA ILE A 180 2.68 -19.39 -2.60
C ILE A 180 2.15 -18.87 -3.94
N LYS A 181 0.84 -18.63 -4.01
CA LYS A 181 0.18 -17.96 -5.14
C LYS A 181 -0.36 -16.62 -4.66
N GLY A 182 -0.05 -15.54 -5.35
CA GLY A 182 -0.55 -14.21 -5.01
C GLY A 182 0.54 -13.15 -5.06
N ALA A 183 0.24 -12.01 -4.43
CA ALA A 183 1.09 -10.83 -4.40
C ALA A 183 1.85 -10.74 -3.09
N TYR A 184 3.17 -10.55 -3.14
CA TYR A 184 3.96 -10.33 -1.92
C TYR A 184 5.30 -9.65 -2.15
N SER A 185 5.68 -8.84 -1.18
CA SER A 185 7.07 -8.48 -0.91
C SER A 185 7.40 -8.92 0.51
N LEU A 186 8.45 -9.70 0.67
CA LEU A 186 8.89 -10.27 1.94
C LEU A 186 10.23 -9.70 2.35
N ILE A 187 10.37 -9.37 3.63
CA ILE A 187 11.67 -9.22 4.26
C ILE A 187 11.77 -10.26 5.36
N VAL A 188 12.72 -11.18 5.20
CA VAL A 188 12.98 -12.27 6.13
C VAL A 188 14.33 -12.05 6.80
N MET A 189 14.34 -12.05 8.11
CA MET A 189 15.54 -11.91 8.93
C MET A 189 15.83 -13.21 9.67
N SER A 190 17.04 -13.70 9.57
CA SER A 190 17.68 -14.57 10.57
C SER A 190 18.72 -13.75 11.32
N PRO A 191 19.28 -14.23 12.44
CA PRO A 191 20.25 -13.43 13.20
C PRO A 191 21.49 -12.93 12.42
N ARG A 192 21.76 -13.44 11.22
CA ARG A 192 22.94 -13.06 10.41
C ARG A 192 22.66 -12.85 8.94
N LYS A 193 21.40 -12.87 8.53
CA LYS A 193 21.02 -12.67 7.13
C LYS A 193 19.77 -11.83 7.05
N LEU A 194 19.78 -10.85 6.16
CA LEU A 194 18.60 -10.13 5.72
C LEU A 194 18.28 -10.59 4.30
N ILE A 195 17.04 -11.00 4.06
CA ILE A 195 16.61 -11.58 2.80
C ILE A 195 15.41 -10.80 2.32
N GLY A 196 15.47 -10.26 1.10
CA GLY A 196 14.34 -9.70 0.38
C GLY A 196 13.83 -10.67 -0.66
N ALA A 197 12.52 -10.83 -0.79
CA ALA A 197 11.92 -11.62 -1.85
C ALA A 197 10.70 -10.92 -2.41
N ARG A 198 10.60 -10.90 -3.74
CA ARG A 198 9.47 -10.29 -4.46
C ARG A 198 8.74 -11.37 -5.25
N ASP A 199 7.42 -11.35 -5.28
CA ASP A 199 6.63 -12.34 -6.02
C ASP A 199 7.01 -12.37 -7.51
N PRO A 200 6.78 -13.50 -8.23
CA PRO A 200 7.21 -13.66 -9.62
C PRO A 200 6.56 -12.70 -10.61
N PHE A 201 5.40 -12.12 -10.29
CA PHE A 201 4.74 -11.09 -11.10
C PHE A 201 5.20 -9.68 -10.74
N GLY A 202 5.75 -9.50 -9.51
CA GLY A 202 6.19 -8.21 -9.01
C GLY A 202 5.06 -7.26 -8.64
N PHE A 203 3.93 -7.79 -8.16
CA PHE A 203 2.77 -6.96 -7.78
C PHE A 203 3.14 -5.86 -6.80
N LYS A 204 3.86 -6.23 -5.73
CA LYS A 204 4.27 -5.29 -4.69
C LYS A 204 5.69 -4.80 -4.90
N PRO A 205 5.98 -3.51 -4.64
CA PRO A 205 7.33 -2.97 -4.81
C PRO A 205 8.26 -3.44 -3.69
N LEU A 206 9.54 -3.58 -4.02
CA LEU A 206 10.64 -3.78 -3.09
C LEU A 206 11.93 -3.25 -3.70
N CYS A 207 12.66 -2.41 -3.00
CA CYS A 207 13.91 -1.82 -3.47
C CYS A 207 15.07 -2.03 -2.48
N ILE A 208 16.28 -1.88 -3.00
CA ILE A 208 17.55 -1.98 -2.27
C ILE A 208 18.16 -0.60 -2.15
N GLY A 209 18.56 -0.23 -0.93
CA GLY A 209 19.37 0.95 -0.65
C GLY A 209 20.70 0.60 -0.02
N LYS A 210 21.62 1.57 -0.02
CA LYS A 210 22.93 1.48 0.63
C LYS A 210 23.30 2.81 1.29
N ARG A 211 23.84 2.74 2.50
CA ARG A 211 24.48 3.88 3.18
C ARG A 211 25.72 3.34 3.93
N ASP A 212 26.88 3.87 3.60
CA ASP A 212 28.14 3.39 4.15
C ASP A 212 28.31 1.87 4.02
N ASN A 213 28.46 1.16 5.12
CA ASN A 213 28.52 -0.31 5.18
C ASN A 213 27.16 -0.96 5.53
N ALA A 214 26.04 -0.21 5.44
CA ALA A 214 24.70 -0.74 5.66
C ALA A 214 23.93 -0.90 4.36
N TYR A 215 23.18 -2.01 4.25
CA TYR A 215 22.24 -2.27 3.17
C TYR A 215 20.81 -2.27 3.69
N PHE A 216 19.92 -1.79 2.84
CA PHE A 216 18.52 -1.60 3.15
C PHE A 216 17.62 -2.34 2.16
N LEU A 217 16.48 -2.79 2.65
CA LEU A 217 15.35 -3.26 1.85
C LEU A 217 14.13 -2.43 2.24
N SER A 218 13.38 -1.91 1.27
CA SER A 218 12.22 -1.07 1.54
C SER A 218 11.12 -1.27 0.51
N SER A 219 9.87 -1.12 0.92
CA SER A 219 8.73 -1.04 -0.02
C SER A 219 8.87 0.13 -0.98
N GLU A 220 9.37 1.29 -0.52
CA GLU A 220 9.47 2.51 -1.33
C GLU A 220 10.81 3.23 -1.13
N THR A 221 11.23 3.97 -2.16
CA THR A 221 12.48 4.76 -2.12
C THR A 221 12.40 5.95 -1.18
N CYS A 222 11.22 6.52 -0.92
CA CYS A 222 11.05 7.62 0.03
C CYS A 222 11.54 7.28 1.45
N ALA A 223 11.48 6.02 1.84
CA ALA A 223 12.01 5.57 3.13
C ALA A 223 13.54 5.48 3.12
N LEU A 224 14.15 5.16 1.97
CA LEU A 224 15.61 5.21 1.80
C LEU A 224 16.11 6.66 1.91
N ASP A 225 15.45 7.60 1.23
CA ASP A 225 15.77 9.02 1.28
C ASP A 225 15.67 9.56 2.72
N THR A 226 14.62 9.16 3.45
CA THR A 226 14.42 9.57 4.85
C THR A 226 15.55 9.13 5.78
N VAL A 227 16.14 7.95 5.55
CA VAL A 227 17.27 7.46 6.35
C VAL A 227 18.64 7.79 5.75
N GLY A 228 18.69 8.59 4.68
CA GLY A 228 19.91 8.99 4.00
C GLY A 228 20.62 7.85 3.27
N ALA A 229 19.89 6.84 2.81
CA ALA A 229 20.42 5.75 2.03
C ALA A 229 20.23 6.01 0.52
N GLU A 230 21.27 5.75 -0.26
CA GLU A 230 21.21 5.84 -1.71
C GLU A 230 20.44 4.65 -2.29
N PHE A 231 19.55 4.91 -3.25
CA PHE A 231 18.87 3.87 -4.01
C PHE A 231 19.89 3.12 -4.89
N VAL A 232 19.90 1.80 -4.76
CA VAL A 232 20.78 0.93 -5.58
C VAL A 232 20.02 0.43 -6.80
N ARG A 233 18.89 -0.28 -6.56
CA ARG A 233 17.98 -0.79 -7.59
C ARG A 233 16.71 -1.36 -6.96
N ASP A 234 15.72 -1.60 -7.79
CA ASP A 234 14.57 -2.42 -7.42
C ASP A 234 14.98 -3.90 -7.34
N VAL A 235 14.25 -4.68 -6.52
CA VAL A 235 14.29 -6.15 -6.53
C VAL A 235 13.43 -6.61 -7.71
N GLU A 236 13.99 -7.44 -8.58
CA GLU A 236 13.26 -7.92 -9.76
C GLU A 236 12.10 -8.85 -9.37
N PRO A 237 11.00 -8.89 -10.14
CA PRO A 237 9.94 -9.88 -9.97
C PRO A 237 10.50 -11.31 -9.95
N GLY A 238 10.21 -12.08 -8.90
CA GLY A 238 10.71 -13.43 -8.70
C GLY A 238 12.13 -13.55 -8.11
N GLU A 239 12.78 -12.43 -7.82
CA GLU A 239 14.13 -12.41 -7.24
C GLU A 239 14.10 -12.63 -5.73
N VAL A 240 15.08 -13.40 -5.24
CA VAL A 240 15.47 -13.51 -3.82
C VAL A 240 16.84 -12.87 -3.63
N VAL A 241 16.89 -11.79 -2.88
CA VAL A 241 18.12 -11.06 -2.50
C VAL A 241 18.54 -11.48 -1.11
N THR A 242 19.80 -11.90 -0.95
CA THR A 242 20.38 -12.26 0.36
C THR A 242 21.51 -11.30 0.71
N ILE A 243 21.39 -10.61 1.82
CA ILE A 243 22.36 -9.67 2.36
C ILE A 243 23.05 -10.33 3.57
N THR A 244 24.37 -10.45 3.48
CA THR A 244 25.25 -10.99 4.55
C THR A 244 26.48 -10.10 4.63
N LYS A 245 27.34 -10.31 5.65
CA LYS A 245 28.66 -9.61 5.70
C LYS A 245 29.56 -9.86 4.47
N ASP A 246 29.28 -10.87 3.68
CA ASP A 246 30.00 -11.12 2.42
C ASP A 246 29.42 -10.31 1.25
N GLY A 247 28.43 -9.46 1.49
CA GLY A 247 27.75 -8.62 0.52
C GLY A 247 26.38 -9.14 0.10
N ILE A 248 25.91 -8.71 -1.08
CA ILE A 248 24.59 -9.06 -1.64
C ILE A 248 24.75 -10.21 -2.64
N LYS A 249 23.85 -11.19 -2.53
CA LYS A 249 23.69 -12.28 -3.51
C LYS A 249 22.25 -12.29 -4.00
N SER A 250 22.06 -12.51 -5.30
CA SER A 250 20.75 -12.61 -5.94
C SER A 250 20.52 -13.99 -6.49
N ASP A 251 19.35 -14.55 -6.22
CA ASP A 251 18.82 -15.73 -6.93
C ASP A 251 17.64 -15.30 -7.79
N LYS A 252 17.76 -15.46 -9.09
CA LYS A 252 16.78 -15.05 -10.11
C LYS A 252 16.10 -16.25 -10.78
N SER A 253 16.17 -17.44 -10.17
CA SER A 253 15.65 -18.68 -10.76
C SER A 253 14.13 -18.70 -10.92
N LEU A 254 13.40 -17.80 -10.20
CA LEU A 254 11.95 -17.64 -10.32
C LEU A 254 11.56 -16.37 -11.09
N CYS A 255 12.53 -15.60 -11.61
CA CYS A 255 12.22 -14.46 -12.45
C CYS A 255 11.60 -14.92 -13.77
N GLN A 256 10.54 -14.22 -14.18
CA GLN A 256 9.80 -14.53 -15.40
C GLN A 256 9.62 -13.27 -16.27
N LYS A 257 9.27 -13.47 -17.56
CA LYS A 257 9.07 -12.35 -18.50
C LYS A 257 7.74 -11.64 -18.31
N ASN A 258 6.72 -12.38 -17.86
CA ASN A 258 5.36 -11.85 -17.69
C ASN A 258 5.26 -11.27 -16.28
N THR A 259 5.39 -9.97 -16.18
CA THR A 259 5.20 -9.22 -14.94
C THR A 259 3.79 -8.63 -14.86
N ALA A 260 3.34 -8.28 -13.64
CA ALA A 260 2.03 -7.68 -13.39
C ALA A 260 2.10 -6.75 -12.18
N ARG A 261 2.96 -5.74 -12.25
CA ARG A 261 3.12 -4.72 -11.20
C ARG A 261 1.81 -4.00 -10.95
N CYS A 262 1.42 -3.78 -9.71
CA CYS A 262 0.17 -3.09 -9.41
C CYS A 262 0.20 -1.66 -9.97
N ILE A 263 -0.70 -1.35 -10.91
CA ILE A 263 -0.79 -0.01 -11.50
C ILE A 263 -1.26 1.02 -10.47
N PHE A 264 -2.01 0.58 -9.46
CA PHE A 264 -2.57 1.44 -8.44
C PHE A 264 -1.51 1.99 -7.46
N GLU A 265 -0.32 1.37 -7.40
CA GLU A 265 0.84 1.95 -6.72
C GLU A 265 1.20 3.33 -7.29
N TYR A 266 1.13 3.52 -8.60
CA TYR A 266 1.40 4.80 -9.25
C TYR A 266 0.25 5.80 -9.11
N ILE A 267 -1.00 5.31 -9.05
CA ILE A 267 -2.19 6.14 -8.96
C ILE A 267 -2.36 6.68 -7.53
N TYR A 268 -2.25 5.80 -6.52
CA TYR A 268 -2.64 6.16 -5.15
C TYR A 268 -1.62 5.76 -4.07
N PHE A 269 -1.23 4.46 -3.95
CA PHE A 269 -0.57 3.96 -2.74
C PHE A 269 0.78 4.58 -2.46
N ALA A 270 1.68 4.58 -3.45
CA ALA A 270 3.02 5.07 -3.22
C ALA A 270 3.05 6.58 -3.03
N ARG A 271 3.97 7.05 -2.20
CA ARG A 271 4.20 8.48 -2.03
C ARG A 271 4.68 9.10 -3.34
N PRO A 272 4.27 10.34 -3.64
CA PRO A 272 4.68 11.00 -4.89
C PRO A 272 6.17 11.13 -5.07
N ASP A 273 6.94 11.23 -3.98
CA ASP A 273 8.42 11.31 -3.99
C ASP A 273 9.11 9.95 -4.17
N SER A 274 8.34 8.87 -4.31
CA SER A 274 8.88 7.53 -4.56
C SER A 274 9.13 7.24 -6.03
N LYS A 275 10.08 6.31 -6.27
CA LYS A 275 10.36 5.68 -7.56
C LYS A 275 10.11 4.18 -7.46
N ILE A 276 9.37 3.62 -8.39
CA ILE A 276 9.05 2.19 -8.44
C ILE A 276 9.38 1.68 -9.85
N ASP A 277 10.17 0.61 -9.95
CA ASP A 277 10.55 -0.03 -11.20
C ASP A 277 11.02 0.98 -12.28
N GLY A 278 11.81 1.99 -11.84
CA GLY A 278 12.37 3.02 -12.69
C GLY A 278 11.45 4.19 -13.02
N MET A 279 10.16 4.16 -12.62
CA MET A 279 9.19 5.24 -12.86
C MET A 279 8.94 6.07 -11.62
N GLY A 280 8.96 7.39 -11.75
CA GLY A 280 8.60 8.33 -10.69
C GLY A 280 7.08 8.39 -10.49
N VAL A 281 6.62 8.20 -9.25
CA VAL A 281 5.19 8.23 -8.92
C VAL A 281 4.59 9.62 -9.18
N TYR A 282 5.30 10.68 -8.82
CA TYR A 282 4.87 12.06 -9.11
C TYR A 282 4.65 12.30 -10.61
N GLU A 283 5.61 11.83 -11.44
CA GLU A 283 5.55 12.00 -12.89
C GLU A 283 4.35 11.24 -13.48
N SER A 284 4.08 10.01 -13.03
CA SER A 284 2.93 9.25 -13.50
C SER A 284 1.61 9.96 -13.20
N ARG A 285 1.46 10.55 -12.01
CA ARG A 285 0.26 11.32 -11.65
C ARG A 285 0.12 12.62 -12.45
N ILE A 286 1.22 13.34 -12.71
CA ILE A 286 1.20 14.50 -13.62
C ILE A 286 0.73 14.07 -15.02
N ASN A 287 1.22 12.94 -15.54
CA ASN A 287 0.83 12.43 -16.85
C ASN A 287 -0.65 12.04 -16.89
N ALA A 288 -1.18 11.41 -15.83
CA ALA A 288 -2.61 11.12 -15.71
C ALA A 288 -3.46 12.40 -15.86
N GLY A 289 -3.07 13.47 -15.18
CA GLY A 289 -3.74 14.77 -15.30
C GLY A 289 -3.69 15.38 -16.70
N ARG A 290 -2.53 15.30 -17.37
CA ARG A 290 -2.38 15.76 -18.76
C ARG A 290 -3.26 14.96 -19.73
N ILE A 291 -3.34 13.64 -19.55
CA ILE A 291 -4.18 12.79 -20.35
C ILE A 291 -5.66 13.15 -20.15
N LEU A 292 -6.11 13.29 -18.91
CA LEU A 292 -7.47 13.71 -18.58
C LEU A 292 -7.86 15.05 -19.22
N ALA A 293 -6.95 16.01 -19.27
CA ALA A 293 -7.22 17.30 -19.92
C ALA A 293 -7.43 17.16 -21.43
N LYS A 294 -6.79 16.17 -22.09
CA LYS A 294 -6.96 15.88 -23.52
C LYS A 294 -8.22 15.07 -23.81
N THR A 295 -8.52 14.07 -22.97
CA THR A 295 -9.63 13.13 -23.22
C THR A 295 -10.96 13.66 -22.71
N HIS A 296 -10.94 14.45 -21.64
CA HIS A 296 -12.12 15.04 -21.01
C HIS A 296 -11.99 16.56 -20.81
N PRO A 297 -11.82 17.33 -21.91
CA PRO A 297 -11.70 18.78 -21.82
C PRO A 297 -12.99 19.41 -21.30
N VAL A 298 -12.86 20.53 -20.62
CA VAL A 298 -13.99 21.30 -20.07
C VAL A 298 -13.62 22.76 -19.94
N GLU A 299 -14.59 23.66 -20.11
CA GLU A 299 -14.43 25.08 -19.80
C GLU A 299 -14.61 25.32 -18.30
N ALA A 300 -13.58 25.80 -17.64
CA ALA A 300 -13.61 26.10 -16.21
C ALA A 300 -12.67 27.26 -15.84
N ASP A 301 -12.81 27.75 -14.63
CA ASP A 301 -12.08 28.92 -14.15
C ASP A 301 -10.90 28.52 -13.24
N ILE A 302 -10.92 27.30 -12.68
CA ILE A 302 -9.88 26.81 -11.77
C ILE A 302 -9.84 25.28 -11.76
N VAL A 303 -8.62 24.72 -11.68
CA VAL A 303 -8.37 23.30 -11.41
C VAL A 303 -7.92 23.13 -9.97
N VAL A 304 -8.49 22.16 -9.27
CA VAL A 304 -8.17 21.87 -7.87
C VAL A 304 -7.98 20.34 -7.68
N GLY A 305 -7.04 19.95 -6.82
CA GLY A 305 -6.84 18.55 -6.46
C GLY A 305 -7.46 18.24 -5.10
N VAL A 306 -8.03 17.05 -4.96
CA VAL A 306 -8.39 16.51 -3.64
C VAL A 306 -7.08 16.08 -2.95
N PRO A 307 -6.73 16.68 -1.81
CA PRO A 307 -5.45 16.40 -1.17
C PRO A 307 -5.42 15.03 -0.48
N GLU A 308 -4.29 14.29 -0.52
CA GLU A 308 -3.02 14.68 -1.14
C GLU A 308 -2.86 14.07 -2.54
N SER A 309 -3.57 12.96 -2.83
CA SER A 309 -3.41 12.09 -4.01
C SER A 309 -3.76 12.79 -5.32
N GLY A 310 -4.82 13.60 -5.34
CA GLY A 310 -5.26 14.32 -6.54
C GLY A 310 -4.41 15.54 -6.94
N ASN A 311 -3.58 16.06 -6.04
CA ASN A 311 -2.84 17.30 -6.30
C ASN A 311 -1.87 17.23 -7.50
N PRO A 312 -1.03 16.17 -7.69
CA PRO A 312 -0.15 16.11 -8.85
C PRO A 312 -0.92 15.99 -10.16
N ALA A 313 -2.01 15.21 -10.19
CA ALA A 313 -2.85 15.06 -11.38
C ALA A 313 -3.56 16.38 -11.72
N ALA A 314 -4.03 17.13 -10.71
CA ALA A 314 -4.61 18.47 -10.91
C ALA A 314 -3.60 19.45 -11.52
N LEU A 315 -2.35 19.41 -11.05
CA LEU A 315 -1.29 20.22 -11.66
C LEU A 315 -1.04 19.80 -13.12
N GLY A 316 -1.00 18.49 -13.42
CA GLY A 316 -0.86 17.97 -14.79
C GLY A 316 -2.00 18.41 -15.69
N PHE A 317 -3.24 18.35 -15.20
CA PHE A 317 -4.44 18.84 -15.91
C PHE A 317 -4.34 20.34 -16.22
N SER A 318 -3.95 21.14 -15.24
CA SER A 318 -3.77 22.59 -15.41
C SER A 318 -2.69 22.92 -16.44
N MET A 319 -1.55 22.22 -16.41
CA MET A 319 -0.46 22.42 -17.39
C MET A 319 -0.90 22.16 -18.83
N GLU A 320 -1.75 21.17 -19.06
CA GLU A 320 -2.20 20.77 -20.38
C GLU A 320 -3.38 21.62 -20.86
N SER A 321 -4.37 21.88 -20.00
CA SER A 321 -5.57 22.62 -20.36
C SER A 321 -5.38 24.14 -20.39
N GLY A 322 -4.34 24.66 -19.73
CA GLY A 322 -4.15 26.10 -19.53
C GLY A 322 -5.07 26.72 -18.46
N ILE A 323 -5.98 25.96 -17.85
CA ILE A 323 -6.83 26.43 -16.75
C ILE A 323 -5.98 26.59 -15.48
N PRO A 324 -6.06 27.72 -14.75
CA PRO A 324 -5.22 27.96 -13.58
C PRO A 324 -5.39 26.90 -12.48
N TYR A 325 -4.27 26.37 -11.95
CA TYR A 325 -4.28 25.55 -10.75
C TYR A 325 -4.45 26.41 -9.50
N GLY A 326 -5.24 25.92 -8.53
CA GLY A 326 -5.40 26.59 -7.23
C GLY A 326 -5.73 25.61 -6.11
N ASN A 327 -5.51 26.05 -4.87
CA ASN A 327 -5.88 25.29 -3.69
C ASN A 327 -7.34 25.63 -3.32
N ALA A 328 -8.23 24.64 -3.37
CA ALA A 328 -9.58 24.77 -2.86
C ALA A 328 -9.76 24.12 -1.49
N PHE A 329 -8.85 23.26 -1.10
CA PHE A 329 -8.95 22.45 0.11
C PHE A 329 -7.79 22.72 1.06
N ILE A 330 -8.10 22.77 2.35
CA ILE A 330 -7.12 22.77 3.44
C ILE A 330 -7.37 21.54 4.29
N LYS A 331 -6.37 20.64 4.33
CA LYS A 331 -6.35 19.48 5.22
C LYS A 331 -5.83 19.89 6.58
N ASN A 332 -6.56 19.55 7.64
CA ASN A 332 -6.08 19.78 9.00
C ASN A 332 -5.11 18.63 9.41
N ASN A 333 -3.82 18.88 9.25
CA ASN A 333 -2.76 17.91 9.57
C ASN A 333 -2.58 17.64 11.08
N TYR A 334 -3.23 18.44 11.94
CA TYR A 334 -3.17 18.25 13.40
C TYR A 334 -4.25 17.30 13.93
N VAL A 335 -5.21 16.92 13.09
CA VAL A 335 -6.23 15.93 13.42
C VAL A 335 -5.73 14.59 12.88
N GLY A 336 -5.19 13.75 13.78
CA GLY A 336 -4.85 12.37 13.47
C GLY A 336 -6.06 11.58 12.96
N ARG A 337 -5.86 10.48 12.23
CA ARG A 337 -6.94 9.54 11.92
C ARG A 337 -7.46 9.01 13.25
N THR A 338 -8.64 9.44 13.64
CA THR A 338 -9.30 9.00 14.87
C THR A 338 -9.82 7.59 14.62
N PHE A 339 -9.11 6.60 15.14
CA PHE A 339 -9.58 5.23 15.20
C PHE A 339 -10.92 5.18 15.93
N ILE A 340 -11.90 4.55 15.27
CA ILE A 340 -13.17 4.01 15.80
C ILE A 340 -13.78 4.83 16.95
N LYS A 341 -14.54 5.87 16.62
CA LYS A 341 -15.51 6.42 17.54
C LYS A 341 -16.86 5.68 17.37
N PRO A 342 -17.47 5.17 18.45
CA PRO A 342 -18.62 4.28 18.36
C PRO A 342 -19.94 4.93 17.94
N LYS A 343 -20.02 6.26 17.75
CA LYS A 343 -21.26 6.99 17.44
C LYS A 343 -21.17 7.72 16.10
N GLN A 344 -22.19 7.53 15.27
CA GLN A 344 -22.34 8.08 13.93
C GLN A 344 -22.23 9.62 13.86
N GLU A 345 -22.86 10.35 14.79
CA GLU A 345 -22.76 11.81 14.89
C GLU A 345 -21.34 12.34 15.12
N GLN A 346 -20.49 11.52 15.78
CA GLN A 346 -19.09 11.85 16.02
C GLN A 346 -18.20 11.56 14.79
N ARG A 347 -18.63 10.66 13.89
CA ARG A 347 -17.94 10.38 12.63
C ARG A 347 -18.17 11.49 11.61
N GLU A 348 -19.40 11.97 11.47
CA GLU A 348 -19.75 13.12 10.60
C GLU A 348 -19.03 14.40 11.02
N SER A 349 -18.91 14.66 12.31
CA SER A 349 -18.13 15.79 12.84
C SER A 349 -16.63 15.65 12.54
N SER A 350 -16.06 14.43 12.59
CA SER A 350 -14.62 14.23 12.42
C SER A 350 -14.13 14.47 10.99
N VAL A 351 -14.97 14.24 9.97
CA VAL A 351 -14.59 14.51 8.57
C VAL A 351 -14.74 16.00 8.23
N LYS A 352 -15.71 16.71 8.79
CA LYS A 352 -15.77 18.19 8.68
C LYS A 352 -14.53 18.87 9.27
N VAL A 353 -13.89 18.25 10.23
CA VAL A 353 -12.66 18.75 10.87
C VAL A 353 -11.40 18.46 10.04
N LYS A 354 -11.45 17.46 9.14
CA LYS A 354 -10.26 17.04 8.35
C LYS A 354 -10.05 17.85 7.06
N LEU A 355 -11.12 18.25 6.37
CA LEU A 355 -11.04 18.92 5.06
C LEU A 355 -11.96 20.13 5.02
N ASN A 356 -11.39 21.32 4.88
CA ASN A 356 -12.12 22.58 4.74
C ASN A 356 -11.96 23.12 3.33
N VAL A 357 -13.05 23.71 2.78
CA VAL A 357 -13.02 24.39 1.48
C VAL A 357 -12.70 25.88 1.66
N LEU A 358 -11.77 26.38 0.86
CA LEU A 358 -11.48 27.82 0.74
C LEU A 358 -12.54 28.50 -0.12
N LYS A 359 -13.53 29.11 0.53
CA LYS A 359 -14.65 29.79 -0.13
C LYS A 359 -14.21 30.80 -1.18
N GLU A 360 -13.24 31.64 -0.85
CA GLU A 360 -12.71 32.69 -1.74
C GLU A 360 -12.06 32.11 -3.01
N ALA A 361 -11.56 30.87 -2.94
CA ALA A 361 -10.96 30.21 -4.10
C ALA A 361 -12.00 29.71 -5.10
N VAL A 362 -13.22 29.34 -4.68
CA VAL A 362 -14.19 28.62 -5.50
C VAL A 362 -15.51 29.35 -5.72
N ALA A 363 -15.88 30.34 -4.89
CA ALA A 363 -17.16 31.02 -4.98
C ALA A 363 -17.36 31.70 -6.36
N GLY A 364 -18.49 31.40 -7.02
CA GLY A 364 -18.84 31.91 -8.33
C GLY A 364 -18.06 31.32 -9.51
N LYS A 365 -17.16 30.34 -9.28
CA LYS A 365 -16.31 29.72 -10.31
C LYS A 365 -16.83 28.38 -10.76
N ARG A 366 -16.50 28.02 -12.01
CA ARG A 366 -16.58 26.67 -12.55
C ARG A 366 -15.27 25.96 -12.14
N VAL A 367 -15.39 24.86 -11.41
CA VAL A 367 -14.27 24.16 -10.77
C VAL A 367 -14.04 22.82 -11.45
N VAL A 368 -12.83 22.53 -11.89
CA VAL A 368 -12.40 21.15 -12.20
C VAL A 368 -11.79 20.55 -10.94
N MET A 369 -12.45 19.56 -10.39
CA MET A 369 -11.97 18.79 -9.24
C MET A 369 -11.30 17.50 -9.72
N ILE A 370 -10.03 17.31 -9.38
CA ILE A 370 -9.28 16.11 -9.71
C ILE A 370 -9.13 15.24 -8.46
N ASP A 371 -9.53 13.98 -8.57
CA ASP A 371 -9.31 12.96 -7.52
C ASP A 371 -8.66 11.71 -8.12
N ASP A 372 -8.18 10.80 -7.28
CA ASP A 372 -7.51 9.56 -7.73
C ASP A 372 -8.51 8.51 -8.17
N SER A 373 -9.62 8.32 -7.47
CA SER A 373 -10.55 7.21 -7.70
C SER A 373 -11.94 7.45 -7.12
N ILE A 374 -12.93 6.70 -7.61
CA ILE A 374 -14.26 6.57 -7.02
C ILE A 374 -14.53 5.07 -6.80
N VAL A 375 -14.83 4.68 -5.56
CA VAL A 375 -15.18 3.29 -5.20
C VAL A 375 -16.69 3.16 -5.01
N ARG A 376 -17.23 3.75 -3.94
CA ARG A 376 -18.67 3.75 -3.62
C ARG A 376 -19.38 5.05 -3.97
N GLY A 377 -18.64 6.14 -4.22
CA GLY A 377 -19.14 7.45 -4.60
C GLY A 377 -19.53 8.37 -3.43
N THR A 378 -19.60 7.87 -2.20
CA THR A 378 -20.04 8.66 -1.04
C THR A 378 -19.07 9.78 -0.69
N THR A 379 -17.77 9.53 -0.73
CA THR A 379 -16.71 10.54 -0.50
C THR A 379 -16.74 11.61 -1.58
N SER A 380 -16.81 11.21 -2.85
CA SER A 380 -16.86 12.15 -3.98
C SER A 380 -18.10 13.03 -3.94
N ALA A 381 -19.29 12.45 -3.68
CA ALA A 381 -20.55 13.20 -3.50
C ALA A 381 -20.42 14.25 -2.38
N ARG A 382 -19.79 13.89 -1.27
CA ARG A 382 -19.56 14.80 -0.16
C ARG A 382 -18.63 15.94 -0.52
N ILE A 383 -17.51 15.67 -1.22
CA ILE A 383 -16.56 16.72 -1.62
C ILE A 383 -17.19 17.67 -2.62
N VAL A 384 -17.96 17.15 -3.61
CA VAL A 384 -18.74 17.97 -4.55
C VAL A 384 -19.72 18.87 -3.80
N ASN A 385 -20.47 18.32 -2.83
CA ASN A 385 -21.39 19.10 -2.01
C ASN A 385 -20.70 20.20 -1.19
N LEU A 386 -19.49 19.93 -0.67
CA LEU A 386 -18.70 20.96 0.03
C LEU A 386 -18.30 22.11 -0.90
N LEU A 387 -17.88 21.83 -2.13
CA LEU A 387 -17.57 22.86 -3.13
C LEU A 387 -18.81 23.67 -3.53
N LYS A 388 -19.96 23.01 -3.79
CA LYS A 388 -21.23 23.67 -4.10
C LYS A 388 -21.72 24.53 -2.93
N ALA A 389 -21.65 24.03 -1.70
CA ALA A 389 -21.98 24.79 -0.49
C ALA A 389 -21.04 25.99 -0.25
N ALA A 390 -19.78 25.91 -0.72
CA ALA A 390 -18.85 27.03 -0.70
C ALA A 390 -19.10 28.06 -1.82
N GLY A 391 -20.07 27.81 -2.70
CA GLY A 391 -20.53 28.76 -3.73
C GLY A 391 -19.91 28.48 -5.12
N ALA A 392 -19.33 27.31 -5.38
CA ALA A 392 -18.93 26.93 -6.72
C ALA A 392 -20.15 26.94 -7.67
N LYS A 393 -19.98 27.50 -8.86
CA LYS A 393 -21.04 27.60 -9.87
C LYS A 393 -21.28 26.27 -10.56
N GLU A 394 -20.19 25.58 -10.90
CA GLU A 394 -20.16 24.26 -11.50
C GLU A 394 -19.00 23.46 -10.90
N VAL A 395 -19.16 22.13 -10.79
CA VAL A 395 -18.11 21.20 -10.32
C VAL A 395 -17.98 20.06 -11.31
N HIS A 396 -16.88 20.08 -12.07
CA HIS A 396 -16.54 19.07 -13.06
C HIS A 396 -15.52 18.11 -12.44
N VAL A 397 -15.88 16.83 -12.29
CA VAL A 397 -15.04 15.82 -11.65
C VAL A 397 -14.21 15.09 -12.68
N ARG A 398 -12.92 14.91 -12.43
CA ARG A 398 -11.99 14.11 -13.25
C ARG A 398 -11.23 13.17 -12.35
N ILE A 399 -11.23 11.90 -12.70
CA ILE A 399 -10.65 10.81 -11.89
C ILE A 399 -9.43 10.27 -12.59
N SER A 400 -8.28 10.28 -11.91
CA SER A 400 -6.98 9.88 -12.47
C SER A 400 -6.74 8.37 -12.51
N SER A 401 -7.75 7.56 -12.19
CA SER A 401 -7.82 6.13 -12.48
C SER A 401 -8.96 5.81 -13.45
N PRO A 402 -8.96 4.62 -14.08
CA PRO A 402 -10.17 4.05 -14.64
C PRO A 402 -11.21 3.73 -13.55
N ALA A 403 -12.45 3.48 -13.97
CA ALA A 403 -13.50 3.06 -13.05
C ALA A 403 -13.24 1.66 -12.50
N PHE A 404 -13.43 1.45 -11.19
CA PHE A 404 -13.34 0.14 -10.56
C PHE A 404 -14.57 -0.70 -10.92
N LEU A 405 -14.33 -1.81 -11.61
CA LEU A 405 -15.37 -2.75 -12.04
C LEU A 405 -15.29 -4.10 -11.31
N HIS A 406 -14.11 -4.45 -10.80
CA HIS A 406 -13.83 -5.76 -10.21
C HIS A 406 -13.05 -5.63 -8.89
N PRO A 407 -13.24 -6.59 -7.95
CA PRO A 407 -12.50 -6.60 -6.68
C PRO A 407 -11.02 -6.89 -6.88
N CYS A 408 -10.20 -6.51 -5.92
CA CYS A 408 -8.79 -6.88 -5.90
C CYS A 408 -8.55 -8.09 -4.99
N TYR A 409 -7.75 -9.06 -5.48
CA TYR A 409 -7.33 -10.24 -4.72
C TYR A 409 -5.85 -10.19 -4.32
N PHE A 410 -5.12 -9.14 -4.71
CA PHE A 410 -3.65 -9.03 -4.57
C PHE A 410 -3.21 -8.06 -3.47
N GLY A 411 -4.11 -7.76 -2.52
CA GLY A 411 -3.77 -7.01 -1.31
C GLY A 411 -4.22 -5.55 -1.31
N THR A 412 -5.05 -5.12 -2.27
CA THR A 412 -5.76 -3.84 -2.20
C THR A 412 -7.17 -4.10 -1.67
N ASP A 413 -7.62 -3.30 -0.71
CA ASP A 413 -8.97 -3.40 -0.15
C ASP A 413 -10.01 -2.79 -1.10
N ILE A 414 -10.16 -3.38 -2.29
CA ILE A 414 -11.25 -3.08 -3.22
C ILE A 414 -12.36 -4.09 -2.95
N PRO A 415 -13.54 -3.61 -2.54
CA PRO A 415 -14.63 -4.47 -2.08
C PRO A 415 -15.22 -5.34 -3.19
N SER A 416 -16.19 -6.18 -2.84
CA SER A 416 -16.97 -6.99 -3.79
C SER A 416 -17.70 -6.12 -4.82
N GLU A 417 -18.00 -6.68 -5.99
CA GLU A 417 -18.57 -5.94 -7.14
C GLU A 417 -19.88 -5.21 -6.79
N ASP A 418 -20.70 -5.75 -5.90
CA ASP A 418 -21.95 -5.15 -5.42
C ASP A 418 -21.74 -3.82 -4.66
N GLN A 419 -20.54 -3.55 -4.16
CA GLN A 419 -20.17 -2.32 -3.48
C GLN A 419 -19.45 -1.31 -4.41
N LEU A 420 -19.10 -1.71 -5.62
CA LEU A 420 -18.43 -0.84 -6.60
C LEU A 420 -19.50 -0.07 -7.40
N ILE A 421 -19.52 1.26 -7.26
CA ILE A 421 -20.54 2.08 -7.91
C ILE A 421 -20.54 1.91 -9.43
N ALA A 422 -19.35 1.75 -10.04
CA ALA A 422 -19.20 1.63 -11.48
C ALA A 422 -19.56 0.25 -12.04
N SER A 423 -19.71 -0.79 -11.19
CA SER A 423 -20.20 -2.09 -11.64
C SER A 423 -21.71 -2.09 -11.91
N GLY A 424 -22.45 -1.18 -11.27
CA GLY A 424 -23.92 -1.10 -11.38
C GLY A 424 -24.46 0.15 -12.07
N HIS A 425 -23.61 1.14 -12.39
CA HIS A 425 -24.05 2.43 -12.91
C HIS A 425 -23.15 2.91 -14.07
N SER A 426 -23.75 3.57 -15.04
CA SER A 426 -23.03 4.28 -16.09
C SER A 426 -22.34 5.54 -15.55
N VAL A 427 -21.39 6.08 -16.30
CA VAL A 427 -20.66 7.31 -15.92
C VAL A 427 -21.62 8.48 -15.70
N ASP A 428 -22.68 8.60 -16.52
CA ASP A 428 -23.69 9.66 -16.39
C ASP A 428 -24.51 9.49 -15.12
N GLU A 429 -24.93 8.27 -14.78
CA GLU A 429 -25.63 7.98 -13.52
C GLU A 429 -24.73 8.23 -12.29
N ILE A 430 -23.46 7.87 -12.37
CA ILE A 430 -22.49 8.17 -11.27
C ILE A 430 -22.34 9.69 -11.13
N CYS A 431 -22.27 10.43 -12.25
CA CYS A 431 -22.20 11.89 -12.22
C CYS A 431 -23.41 12.50 -11.50
N GLU A 432 -24.62 12.00 -11.76
CA GLU A 432 -25.83 12.43 -11.07
C GLU A 432 -25.80 12.05 -9.58
N ILE A 433 -25.40 10.84 -9.24
CA ILE A 433 -25.32 10.34 -7.85
C ILE A 433 -24.37 11.20 -7.01
N ILE A 434 -23.18 11.53 -7.54
CA ILE A 434 -22.21 12.36 -6.82
C ILE A 434 -22.55 13.85 -6.87
N GLY A 435 -23.55 14.24 -7.67
CA GLY A 435 -24.02 15.60 -7.81
C GLY A 435 -23.06 16.52 -8.58
N ALA A 436 -22.20 15.96 -9.44
CA ALA A 436 -21.30 16.73 -10.29
C ALA A 436 -21.99 17.26 -11.56
N ASP A 437 -21.40 18.27 -12.19
CA ASP A 437 -21.91 18.83 -13.45
C ASP A 437 -21.32 18.08 -14.68
N SER A 438 -20.19 17.41 -14.52
CA SER A 438 -19.67 16.40 -15.45
C SER A 438 -18.66 15.48 -14.74
N LEU A 439 -18.53 14.25 -15.26
CA LEU A 439 -17.57 13.24 -14.76
C LEU A 439 -16.76 12.68 -15.92
N GLY A 440 -15.46 12.48 -15.72
CA GLY A 440 -14.58 11.78 -16.64
C GLY A 440 -13.52 10.97 -15.89
N TYR A 441 -13.31 9.75 -16.35
CA TYR A 441 -12.29 8.82 -15.85
C TYR A 441 -11.10 8.75 -16.80
N LEU A 442 -9.92 8.42 -16.29
CA LEU A 442 -8.81 7.99 -17.13
C LEU A 442 -9.19 6.68 -17.83
N GLU A 443 -8.98 6.59 -19.14
CA GLU A 443 -9.29 5.37 -19.89
C GLU A 443 -8.22 4.28 -19.67
N VAL A 444 -8.63 3.01 -19.68
CA VAL A 444 -7.74 1.85 -19.44
C VAL A 444 -6.60 1.79 -20.47
N ASP A 445 -6.86 2.10 -21.74
CA ASP A 445 -5.85 2.11 -22.81
C ASP A 445 -4.79 3.22 -22.64
N LYS A 446 -5.03 4.19 -21.77
CA LYS A 446 -4.10 5.28 -21.41
C LYS A 446 -3.18 4.98 -20.24
N LEU A 447 -3.40 3.87 -19.53
CA LEU A 447 -2.56 3.50 -18.37
C LEU A 447 -1.08 3.36 -18.76
N SER A 448 -0.77 2.77 -19.92
CA SER A 448 0.61 2.68 -20.41
C SER A 448 1.21 4.07 -20.71
N GLU A 449 0.43 5.00 -21.27
CA GLU A 449 0.86 6.38 -21.50
C GLU A 449 1.16 7.10 -20.19
N MET A 450 0.32 6.90 -19.16
CA MET A 450 0.50 7.46 -17.83
C MET A 450 1.88 7.10 -17.23
N ILE A 451 2.36 5.87 -17.44
CA ILE A 451 3.66 5.38 -16.96
C ILE A 451 4.74 5.35 -18.05
N CYS A 452 4.72 6.33 -18.94
CA CYS A 452 5.73 6.54 -19.99
C CYS A 452 5.98 5.33 -20.92
N GLY A 453 4.94 4.59 -21.28
CA GLY A 453 5.00 3.45 -22.19
C GLY A 453 5.46 2.13 -21.55
N GLN A 454 5.60 2.08 -20.22
CA GLN A 454 5.89 0.81 -19.55
C GLN A 454 4.73 -0.17 -19.70
N THR A 455 5.06 -1.46 -19.67
CA THR A 455 4.12 -2.60 -19.77
C THR A 455 4.34 -3.59 -18.63
N GLY A 456 3.51 -4.61 -18.53
CA GLY A 456 3.64 -5.64 -17.49
C GLY A 456 3.15 -5.16 -16.13
N TYR A 457 2.03 -4.46 -16.12
CA TYR A 457 1.28 -4.06 -14.94
C TYR A 457 -0.02 -4.86 -14.78
N CYS A 458 -0.55 -4.90 -13.57
CA CYS A 458 -1.86 -5.44 -13.25
C CYS A 458 -2.88 -4.30 -13.20
N ASP A 459 -3.93 -4.43 -13.99
CA ASP A 459 -5.09 -3.55 -14.09
C ASP A 459 -6.41 -4.30 -13.86
N ALA A 460 -6.34 -5.47 -13.22
CA ALA A 460 -7.45 -6.40 -13.08
C ALA A 460 -8.68 -5.77 -12.37
N CYS A 461 -8.47 -4.85 -11.43
CA CYS A 461 -9.56 -4.12 -10.79
C CYS A 461 -10.39 -3.25 -11.75
N PHE A 462 -9.83 -2.89 -12.91
CA PHE A 462 -10.52 -2.15 -13.97
C PHE A 462 -11.02 -3.04 -15.09
N THR A 463 -10.34 -4.16 -15.38
CA THR A 463 -10.56 -4.97 -16.60
C THR A 463 -11.11 -6.38 -16.37
N GLY A 464 -10.98 -6.92 -15.13
CA GLY A 464 -11.26 -8.32 -14.84
C GLY A 464 -10.18 -9.30 -15.32
N ASN A 465 -9.09 -8.81 -15.93
CA ASN A 465 -8.01 -9.66 -16.46
C ASN A 465 -6.98 -9.96 -15.36
N TYR A 466 -7.26 -10.95 -14.53
CA TYR A 466 -6.38 -11.32 -13.43
C TYR A 466 -5.16 -12.11 -13.91
N PRO A 467 -3.92 -11.70 -13.52
CA PRO A 467 -2.69 -12.44 -13.86
C PRO A 467 -2.61 -13.84 -13.23
N ILE A 468 -3.29 -14.04 -12.11
CA ILE A 468 -3.49 -15.32 -11.41
C ILE A 468 -4.99 -15.52 -11.25
N GLU A 469 -5.49 -16.71 -11.52
CA GLU A 469 -6.92 -17.04 -11.37
C GLU A 469 -7.39 -16.74 -9.94
N PRO A 470 -8.44 -15.93 -9.76
CA PRO A 470 -8.99 -15.62 -8.45
C PRO A 470 -9.50 -16.88 -7.72
N PRO A 471 -9.53 -16.90 -6.39
CA PRO A 471 -10.12 -17.99 -5.65
C PRO A 471 -11.63 -18.08 -5.96
N LYS A 472 -12.15 -19.32 -6.03
CA LYS A 472 -13.59 -19.58 -6.32
C LYS A 472 -14.52 -19.16 -5.19
N ILE A 473 -14.00 -18.93 -4.02
CA ILE A 473 -14.72 -18.50 -2.81
C ILE A 473 -14.04 -17.22 -2.32
N ASP A 474 -14.84 -16.25 -1.89
CA ASP A 474 -14.28 -15.02 -1.32
C ASP A 474 -13.70 -15.32 0.07
N ILE A 475 -12.39 -15.53 0.13
CA ILE A 475 -11.63 -15.91 1.34
C ILE A 475 -11.29 -14.74 2.26
N ARG A 476 -11.70 -13.50 1.92
CA ARG A 476 -11.35 -12.27 2.68
C ARG A 476 -11.90 -12.24 4.10
N GLY A 477 -12.81 -13.14 4.47
CA GLY A 477 -13.39 -13.25 5.82
C GLY A 477 -13.18 -14.58 6.52
N GLU A 478 -12.60 -15.60 5.89
CA GLU A 478 -12.64 -16.99 6.38
C GLU A 478 -11.41 -17.46 7.17
N MET A 479 -10.40 -16.61 7.40
CA MET A 479 -9.23 -16.98 8.20
C MET A 479 -9.37 -16.70 9.71
N GLY A 480 -10.60 -16.51 10.18
CA GLY A 480 -10.91 -16.29 11.60
C GLY A 480 -11.14 -17.56 12.39
#